data_b79273cc446ab728eebfd292c3ad0493
#
_entry.id   b79273cc446ab728eebfd292c3ad0493
#
_cell.length_a   1.000
_cell.length_b   1.000
_cell.length_c   1.000
_cell.angle_alpha   90.00
_cell.angle_beta   90.00
_cell.angle_gamma   90.00
#
_symmetry.space_group_name_H-M   'P 1'
#
loop_
_entity.id
_entity.type
_entity.pdbx_description
1 polymer ?
#
loop_
_entity_poly.entity_id
_entity_poly.type
_entity_poly.pdbx_seq_one_letter_code
_entity_poly.pdbx_strand_id
1 'polypeptide(L)'
;VTEELEKMKNIEIIRKEVGKQIVNNIDDVLIDSEIKSELQEIAEDGIVIIATGPLTSDKLSNEILSITGQDKLFFYDAAAPIIEKDSINMDVAFWGERYEQEREKDEEIEEWQKRIQSQTEASYLNLPMNKEEYESFWTALVNAEVVTLHEFEKKEIFEGCMPIEIMAKRGKDTLRFGPLKPVGFTDKRTGYRPYALVQLRQDNTEGNLFNMVGFQTNLKF
;
A
#
# COMPACT_ATOMS: atom_id res chain seq x y z
N VAL A 1 16.79 6.05 15.46
CA VAL A 1 15.60 6.04 16.35
C VAL A 1 15.85 5.14 17.55
N THR A 2 16.21 3.84 17.39
CA THR A 2 16.40 2.88 18.49
C THR A 2 17.44 3.36 19.50
N GLU A 3 18.62 3.80 19.06
CA GLU A 3 19.69 4.33 19.91
C GLU A 3 19.25 5.54 20.77
N GLU A 4 18.34 6.37 20.26
CA GLU A 4 17.81 7.51 21.00
C GLU A 4 16.80 7.06 22.07
N LEU A 5 15.98 6.06 21.75
CA LEU A 5 15.04 5.47 22.71
C LEU A 5 15.77 4.76 23.86
N GLU A 6 16.85 4.05 23.57
CA GLU A 6 17.68 3.35 24.56
C GLU A 6 18.37 4.31 25.57
N LYS A 7 18.55 5.58 25.18
CA LYS A 7 19.11 6.61 26.09
C LYS A 7 18.09 7.23 27.04
N MET A 8 16.80 7.01 26.80
CA MET A 8 15.72 7.62 27.57
C MET A 8 15.51 6.83 28.87
N LYS A 9 15.65 7.49 30.05
CA LYS A 9 15.56 6.85 31.36
C LYS A 9 14.18 6.31 31.71
N ASN A 10 13.15 6.75 31.01
CA ASN A 10 11.76 6.37 31.23
C ASN A 10 11.29 5.32 30.18
N ILE A 11 12.20 4.76 29.38
CA ILE A 11 11.91 3.72 28.39
C ILE A 11 12.77 2.51 28.69
N GLU A 12 12.13 1.36 28.80
CA GLU A 12 12.77 0.05 28.83
C GLU A 12 12.40 -0.70 27.54
N ILE A 13 13.43 -1.20 26.83
CA ILE A 13 13.23 -1.94 25.59
C ILE A 13 13.41 -3.43 25.87
N ILE A 14 12.31 -4.18 25.83
CA ILE A 14 12.31 -5.63 26.01
C ILE A 14 12.15 -6.30 24.64
N ARG A 15 13.14 -7.12 24.26
CA ARG A 15 13.17 -7.83 22.97
C ARG A 15 12.72 -9.28 23.13
N LYS A 16 11.41 -9.51 23.08
CA LYS A 16 10.82 -10.85 23.14
C LYS A 16 9.58 -10.93 22.27
N GLU A 17 9.19 -12.14 21.88
CA GLU A 17 7.89 -12.39 21.26
C GLU A 17 6.81 -12.35 22.37
N VAL A 18 5.77 -11.55 22.15
CA VAL A 18 4.62 -11.44 23.05
C VAL A 18 3.48 -12.30 22.51
N GLY A 19 2.73 -12.95 23.40
CA GLY A 19 1.55 -13.73 23.11
C GLY A 19 1.58 -15.16 23.67
N LYS A 20 0.40 -15.78 23.80
CA LYS A 20 0.25 -17.16 24.30
C LYS A 20 0.74 -18.18 23.28
N GLN A 21 1.44 -19.20 23.74
CA GLN A 21 1.71 -20.39 22.92
C GLN A 21 0.41 -21.18 22.74
N ILE A 22 0.06 -21.49 21.48
CA ILE A 22 -0.99 -22.46 21.20
C ILE A 22 -0.38 -23.86 21.48
N VAL A 23 -0.83 -24.50 22.51
CA VAL A 23 -0.46 -25.91 22.78
C VAL A 23 -1.39 -26.78 21.95
N ASN A 24 -0.84 -27.44 20.94
CA ASN A 24 -1.63 -28.28 20.01
C ASN A 24 -2.05 -29.65 20.58
N ASN A 25 -1.91 -29.87 21.90
CA ASN A 25 -2.34 -31.12 22.54
C ASN A 25 -3.56 -30.92 23.41
N ILE A 26 -4.59 -31.73 23.15
CA ILE A 26 -5.89 -31.71 23.87
C ILE A 26 -5.72 -31.93 25.40
N ASP A 27 -4.66 -32.61 25.82
CA ASP A 27 -4.39 -32.89 27.22
C ASP A 27 -3.82 -31.68 27.99
N ASP A 28 -3.27 -30.69 27.32
CA ASP A 28 -2.72 -29.46 27.92
C ASP A 28 -3.77 -28.34 28.07
N VAL A 29 -4.93 -28.48 27.43
CA VAL A 29 -6.02 -27.47 27.46
C VAL A 29 -6.71 -27.38 28.82
N LEU A 30 -6.59 -28.39 29.69
CA LEU A 30 -7.27 -28.45 30.99
C LEU A 30 -6.55 -27.72 32.13
N ILE A 31 -5.33 -27.21 31.92
CA ILE A 31 -4.53 -26.59 32.99
C ILE A 31 -4.53 -25.05 32.90
N ASP A 32 -4.95 -24.44 31.77
CA ASP A 32 -4.62 -23.06 31.48
C ASP A 32 -5.80 -22.05 31.53
N SER A 33 -6.90 -22.41 32.15
CA SER A 33 -8.05 -21.51 32.31
C SER A 33 -7.87 -20.40 33.34
N GLU A 34 -6.79 -20.42 34.14
CA GLU A 34 -6.51 -19.46 35.18
C GLU A 34 -5.26 -18.57 34.94
N ILE A 35 -4.46 -18.85 33.90
CA ILE A 35 -3.29 -18.02 33.60
C ILE A 35 -3.77 -16.81 32.80
N LYS A 36 -3.70 -15.63 33.42
CA LYS A 36 -3.89 -14.34 32.72
C LYS A 36 -2.93 -14.25 31.56
N SER A 37 -3.38 -13.68 30.45
CA SER A 37 -2.50 -13.43 29.31
C SER A 37 -1.44 -12.40 29.70
N GLU A 38 -0.24 -12.50 29.12
CA GLU A 38 0.84 -11.54 29.36
C GLU A 38 0.38 -10.10 29.09
N LEU A 39 -0.45 -9.88 28.08
CA LEU A 39 -1.03 -8.56 27.78
C LEU A 39 -2.02 -8.10 28.86
N GLN A 40 -2.78 -9.01 29.44
CA GLN A 40 -3.71 -8.67 30.53
C GLN A 40 -2.95 -8.31 31.81
N GLU A 41 -1.87 -9.01 32.13
CA GLU A 41 -1.00 -8.65 33.28
C GLU A 41 -0.39 -7.26 33.13
N ILE A 42 0.17 -6.95 31.93
CA ILE A 42 0.72 -5.61 31.63
C ILE A 42 -0.37 -4.53 31.68
N ALA A 43 -1.60 -4.85 31.24
CA ALA A 43 -2.71 -3.90 31.22
C ALA A 43 -3.28 -3.58 32.61
N GLU A 44 -3.02 -4.37 33.66
CA GLU A 44 -3.48 -4.07 35.00
C GLU A 44 -2.85 -2.78 35.58
N ASP A 45 -1.61 -2.49 35.18
CA ASP A 45 -0.84 -1.36 35.69
C ASP A 45 -0.78 -0.15 34.73
N GLY A 46 -1.33 -0.25 33.53
CA GLY A 46 -1.16 0.82 32.55
C GLY A 46 -1.98 0.70 31.27
N ILE A 47 -1.57 1.46 30.25
CA ILE A 47 -2.15 1.45 28.91
C ILE A 47 -1.28 0.60 28.00
N VAL A 48 -1.88 -0.39 27.33
CA VAL A 48 -1.21 -1.21 26.30
C VAL A 48 -1.53 -0.67 24.92
N ILE A 49 -0.49 -0.43 24.13
CA ILE A 49 -0.59 -0.06 22.73
C ILE A 49 0.03 -1.16 21.87
N ILE A 50 -0.78 -1.81 21.01
CA ILE A 50 -0.31 -2.83 20.07
C ILE A 50 -0.16 -2.16 18.70
N ALA A 51 1.06 -2.13 18.18
CA ALA A 51 1.41 -1.45 16.92
C ALA A 51 2.36 -2.31 16.06
N THR A 52 2.05 -3.61 15.94
CA THR A 52 2.88 -4.63 15.29
C THR A 52 2.70 -4.73 13.78
N GLY A 53 1.65 -4.10 13.23
CA GLY A 53 1.39 -4.07 11.80
C GLY A 53 0.96 -5.42 11.20
N PRO A 54 1.02 -5.59 9.88
CA PRO A 54 0.50 -6.77 9.19
C PRO A 54 1.30 -8.05 9.42
N LEU A 55 2.55 -7.96 9.89
CA LEU A 55 3.41 -9.10 10.21
C LEU A 55 3.30 -9.55 11.68
N THR A 56 2.17 -9.27 12.32
CA THR A 56 1.88 -9.73 13.69
C THR A 56 1.93 -11.25 13.76
N SER A 57 2.65 -11.80 14.75
CA SER A 57 2.79 -13.25 14.89
C SER A 57 1.44 -13.91 15.20
N ASP A 58 1.30 -15.19 14.83
CA ASP A 58 0.09 -15.98 15.12
C ASP A 58 -0.21 -16.02 16.62
N LYS A 59 0.82 -16.08 17.45
CA LYS A 59 0.71 -16.02 18.90
C LYS A 59 0.00 -14.77 19.40
N LEU A 60 0.51 -13.60 19.02
CA LEU A 60 -0.07 -12.32 19.41
C LEU A 60 -1.44 -12.11 18.78
N SER A 61 -1.65 -12.53 17.53
CA SER A 61 -2.94 -12.47 16.85
C SER A 61 -4.04 -13.24 17.61
N ASN A 62 -3.73 -14.46 18.05
CA ASN A 62 -4.67 -15.27 18.83
C ASN A 62 -4.95 -14.68 20.21
N GLU A 63 -3.97 -14.05 20.84
CA GLU A 63 -4.19 -13.37 22.10
C GLU A 63 -5.08 -12.13 21.93
N ILE A 64 -4.87 -11.32 20.88
CA ILE A 64 -5.73 -10.18 20.57
C ILE A 64 -7.18 -10.64 20.32
N LEU A 65 -7.37 -11.73 19.56
CA LEU A 65 -8.71 -12.32 19.34
C LEU A 65 -9.38 -12.71 20.65
N SER A 66 -8.64 -13.36 21.55
CA SER A 66 -9.12 -13.76 22.87
C SER A 66 -9.55 -12.57 23.74
N ILE A 67 -8.77 -11.49 23.72
CA ILE A 67 -9.04 -10.28 24.52
C ILE A 67 -10.22 -9.49 23.96
N THR A 68 -10.30 -9.37 22.63
CA THR A 68 -11.34 -8.57 21.95
C THR A 68 -12.66 -9.32 21.81
N GLY A 69 -12.66 -10.64 21.99
CA GLY A 69 -13.83 -11.49 21.75
C GLY A 69 -14.27 -11.55 20.30
N GLN A 70 -13.34 -11.23 19.37
CA GLN A 70 -13.62 -11.28 17.94
C GLN A 70 -13.21 -12.63 17.35
N ASP A 71 -13.91 -13.09 16.33
CA ASP A 71 -13.61 -14.35 15.65
C ASP A 71 -12.47 -14.22 14.65
N LYS A 72 -12.07 -12.98 14.28
CA LYS A 72 -11.07 -12.72 13.25
C LYS A 72 -10.37 -11.39 13.46
N LEU A 73 -9.07 -11.35 13.09
CA LEU A 73 -8.31 -10.13 12.86
C LEU A 73 -8.08 -9.97 11.36
N PHE A 74 -8.08 -8.73 10.90
CA PHE A 74 -7.84 -8.40 9.52
C PHE A 74 -6.45 -7.77 9.39
N PHE A 75 -5.52 -8.52 8.82
CA PHE A 75 -4.19 -8.03 8.47
C PHE A 75 -4.09 -7.96 6.95
N TYR A 76 -3.53 -6.87 6.46
CA TYR A 76 -3.24 -6.68 5.04
C TYR A 76 -1.74 -6.55 4.86
N ASP A 77 -1.15 -7.56 4.22
CA ASP A 77 0.25 -7.56 3.80
C ASP A 77 0.33 -7.39 2.28
N ALA A 78 -0.20 -6.28 1.78
CA ALA A 78 -0.04 -5.90 0.39
C ALA A 78 1.07 -4.86 0.26
N ALA A 79 2.09 -5.15 -0.51
CA ALA A 79 3.22 -4.26 -0.72
C ALA A 79 2.88 -3.16 -1.75
N ALA A 80 3.33 -1.94 -1.51
CA ALA A 80 3.36 -0.92 -2.54
C ALA A 80 4.57 -1.19 -3.46
N PRO A 81 4.39 -1.32 -4.78
CA PRO A 81 5.51 -1.53 -5.69
C PRO A 81 6.46 -0.32 -5.70
N ILE A 82 7.75 -0.61 -5.62
CA ILE A 82 8.81 0.39 -5.75
C ILE A 82 9.41 0.29 -7.14
N ILE A 83 9.52 1.43 -7.82
CA ILE A 83 10.02 1.57 -9.18
C ILE A 83 11.35 2.32 -9.14
N GLU A 84 12.38 1.75 -9.78
CA GLU A 84 13.65 2.42 -9.96
C GLU A 84 13.54 3.46 -11.09
N LYS A 85 14.13 4.64 -10.87
CA LYS A 85 14.10 5.75 -11.83
C LYS A 85 14.58 5.35 -13.21
N ASP A 86 15.61 4.53 -13.29
CA ASP A 86 16.24 4.12 -14.55
C ASP A 86 15.32 3.23 -15.41
N SER A 87 14.28 2.63 -14.80
CA SER A 87 13.25 1.87 -15.50
C SER A 87 12.13 2.74 -16.08
N ILE A 88 12.08 4.04 -15.73
CA ILE A 88 11.02 4.95 -16.16
C ILE A 88 11.37 5.60 -17.49
N ASN A 89 10.49 5.49 -18.48
CA ASN A 89 10.62 6.25 -19.72
C ASN A 89 10.28 7.72 -19.49
N MET A 90 11.32 8.54 -19.27
CA MET A 90 11.18 9.97 -19.00
C MET A 90 10.74 10.79 -20.23
N ASP A 91 10.74 10.23 -21.44
CA ASP A 91 10.17 10.88 -22.62
C ASP A 91 8.63 10.89 -22.60
N VAL A 92 8.04 9.95 -21.84
CA VAL A 92 6.61 9.82 -21.64
C VAL A 92 6.15 10.41 -20.32
N ALA A 93 6.94 10.16 -19.26
CA ALA A 93 6.65 10.63 -17.91
C ALA A 93 6.75 12.15 -17.80
N PHE A 94 5.96 12.75 -16.92
CA PHE A 94 6.01 14.17 -16.61
C PHE A 94 5.71 14.45 -15.14
N TRP A 95 6.39 15.45 -14.58
CA TRP A 95 6.10 15.98 -13.26
C TRP A 95 4.85 16.85 -13.29
N GLY A 96 3.98 16.72 -12.27
CA GLY A 96 2.80 17.58 -12.17
C GLY A 96 1.80 17.15 -11.12
N GLU A 97 1.04 18.12 -10.63
CA GLU A 97 -0.09 17.91 -9.76
C GLU A 97 -1.39 17.75 -10.56
N ARG A 98 -2.41 17.18 -9.94
CA ARG A 98 -3.74 17.05 -10.54
C ARG A 98 -4.37 18.43 -10.74
N TYR A 99 -5.00 18.66 -11.89
CA TYR A 99 -5.61 19.91 -12.38
C TYR A 99 -4.66 21.02 -12.76
N GLU A 100 -3.43 21.04 -12.33
CA GLU A 100 -2.41 22.02 -12.76
C GLU A 100 -1.90 21.75 -14.18
N GLN A 101 -2.01 20.53 -14.62
CA GLN A 101 -1.56 20.05 -15.91
C GLN A 101 -2.66 20.07 -16.99
N GLU A 102 -3.88 20.42 -16.64
CA GLU A 102 -4.96 20.50 -17.63
C GLU A 102 -4.68 21.62 -18.63
N ARG A 103 -4.80 21.28 -19.92
CA ARG A 103 -4.70 22.27 -20.98
C ARG A 103 -5.98 23.13 -20.97
N GLU A 104 -5.82 24.44 -21.01
CA GLU A 104 -6.96 25.34 -21.14
C GLU A 104 -7.64 25.17 -22.51
N LYS A 105 -8.94 25.48 -22.57
CA LYS A 105 -9.77 25.14 -23.74
C LYS A 105 -9.25 25.74 -25.05
N ASP A 106 -8.67 26.94 -24.97
CA ASP A 106 -8.20 27.71 -26.12
C ASP A 106 -6.65 27.81 -26.16
N GLU A 107 -5.94 27.07 -25.31
CA GLU A 107 -4.49 27.07 -25.21
C GLU A 107 -3.90 26.15 -26.29
N GLU A 108 -2.94 26.68 -27.08
CA GLU A 108 -2.23 25.87 -28.06
C GLU A 108 -1.32 24.84 -27.38
N ILE A 109 -1.14 23.66 -28.02
CA ILE A 109 -0.36 22.55 -27.43
C ILE A 109 1.07 23.00 -27.11
N GLU A 110 1.70 23.80 -27.95
CA GLU A 110 3.07 24.27 -27.75
C GLU A 110 3.19 25.24 -26.57
N GLU A 111 2.18 26.09 -26.34
CA GLU A 111 2.13 27.02 -25.20
C GLU A 111 1.90 26.26 -23.89
N TRP A 112 0.96 25.29 -23.90
CA TRP A 112 0.74 24.38 -22.79
C TRP A 112 1.99 23.60 -22.43
N GLN A 113 2.71 23.00 -23.39
CA GLN A 113 3.95 22.28 -23.16
C GLN A 113 5.04 23.16 -22.53
N LYS A 114 5.17 24.41 -22.95
CA LYS A 114 6.10 25.37 -22.33
C LYS A 114 5.71 25.69 -20.88
N ARG A 115 4.42 25.89 -20.64
CA ARG A 115 3.90 26.16 -19.29
C ARG A 115 4.18 25.02 -18.33
N ILE A 116 3.90 23.77 -18.71
CA ILE A 116 4.12 22.60 -17.82
C ILE A 116 5.61 22.26 -17.65
N GLN A 117 6.46 22.51 -18.63
CA GLN A 117 7.92 22.32 -18.51
C GLN A 117 8.56 23.29 -17.52
N SER A 118 7.96 24.43 -17.29
CA SER A 118 8.46 25.41 -16.30
C SER A 118 8.06 25.07 -14.87
N GLN A 119 7.18 24.11 -14.65
CA GLN A 119 6.74 23.66 -13.31
C GLN A 119 7.77 22.63 -12.77
N THR A 120 8.63 23.09 -11.88
CA THR A 120 9.72 22.26 -11.31
C THR A 120 9.44 21.69 -9.92
N GLU A 121 8.32 22.07 -9.30
CA GLU A 121 7.98 21.73 -7.90
C GLU A 121 6.74 20.86 -7.82
N ALA A 122 6.68 19.76 -8.56
CA ALA A 122 5.57 18.82 -8.45
C ALA A 122 5.96 17.60 -7.61
N SER A 123 5.03 17.15 -6.76
CA SER A 123 5.23 16.01 -5.85
C SER A 123 5.12 14.65 -6.55
N TYR A 124 4.52 14.62 -7.75
CA TYR A 124 4.22 13.37 -8.45
C TYR A 124 4.82 13.32 -9.85
N LEU A 125 5.43 12.19 -10.18
CA LEU A 125 5.78 11.82 -11.54
C LEU A 125 4.63 11.01 -12.15
N ASN A 126 4.09 11.46 -13.27
CA ASN A 126 2.91 10.90 -13.91
C ASN A 126 3.27 10.12 -15.17
N LEU A 127 2.71 8.89 -15.30
CA LEU A 127 2.88 8.04 -16.48
C LEU A 127 1.53 7.86 -17.16
N PRO A 128 1.26 8.62 -18.25
CA PRO A 128 0.02 8.49 -18.99
C PRO A 128 0.04 7.22 -19.84
N MET A 129 -1.13 6.60 -19.97
CA MET A 129 -1.37 5.47 -20.87
C MET A 129 -2.46 5.81 -21.87
N ASN A 130 -2.25 5.41 -23.11
CA ASN A 130 -3.33 5.31 -24.10
C ASN A 130 -4.17 4.04 -23.84
N LYS A 131 -5.17 3.78 -24.70
CA LYS A 131 -6.08 2.65 -24.51
C LYS A 131 -5.37 1.30 -24.66
N GLU A 132 -4.53 1.16 -25.66
CA GLU A 132 -3.80 -0.06 -25.97
C GLU A 132 -2.78 -0.39 -24.85
N GLU A 133 -2.05 0.61 -24.38
CA GLU A 133 -1.11 0.50 -23.25
C GLU A 133 -1.84 0.06 -21.98
N TYR A 134 -2.98 0.67 -21.67
CA TYR A 134 -3.81 0.29 -20.53
C TYR A 134 -4.37 -1.13 -20.64
N GLU A 135 -4.88 -1.52 -21.80
CA GLU A 135 -5.44 -2.86 -22.00
C GLU A 135 -4.39 -3.95 -21.87
N SER A 136 -3.17 -3.69 -22.35
CA SER A 136 -2.02 -4.56 -22.19
C SER A 136 -1.65 -4.70 -20.70
N PHE A 137 -1.52 -3.57 -19.99
CA PHE A 137 -1.27 -3.53 -18.56
C PHE A 137 -2.33 -4.27 -17.76
N TRP A 138 -3.61 -3.98 -18.00
CA TRP A 138 -4.73 -4.64 -17.33
C TRP A 138 -4.72 -6.16 -17.56
N THR A 139 -4.47 -6.59 -18.79
CA THR A 139 -4.40 -8.01 -19.15
C THR A 139 -3.25 -8.71 -18.42
N ALA A 140 -2.07 -8.09 -18.36
CA ALA A 140 -0.94 -8.63 -17.61
C ALA A 140 -1.27 -8.74 -16.12
N LEU A 141 -1.87 -7.71 -15.54
CA LEU A 141 -2.22 -7.63 -14.13
C LEU A 141 -3.24 -8.72 -13.70
N VAL A 142 -4.30 -8.93 -14.47
CA VAL A 142 -5.33 -9.93 -14.11
C VAL A 142 -4.87 -11.37 -14.29
N ASN A 143 -3.85 -11.62 -15.12
CA ASN A 143 -3.27 -12.93 -15.37
C ASN A 143 -1.99 -13.20 -14.57
N ALA A 144 -1.47 -12.21 -13.84
CA ALA A 144 -0.26 -12.37 -13.08
C ALA A 144 -0.44 -13.34 -11.89
N GLU A 145 0.64 -14.03 -11.52
CA GLU A 145 0.65 -14.88 -10.35
C GLU A 145 0.62 -14.03 -9.07
N VAL A 146 -0.20 -14.47 -8.12
CA VAL A 146 -0.31 -13.85 -6.80
C VAL A 146 0.27 -14.78 -5.73
N VAL A 147 0.75 -14.18 -4.64
CA VAL A 147 1.15 -14.92 -3.44
C VAL A 147 -0.08 -15.62 -2.87
N THR A 148 0.10 -16.86 -2.39
CA THR A 148 -0.99 -17.59 -1.71
C THR A 148 -1.24 -16.94 -0.36
N LEU A 149 -2.42 -16.34 -0.21
CA LEU A 149 -2.85 -15.74 1.05
C LEU A 149 -3.09 -16.81 2.11
N HIS A 150 -2.73 -16.52 3.36
CA HIS A 150 -3.07 -17.38 4.50
C HIS A 150 -4.59 -17.47 4.70
N GLU A 151 -5.07 -18.52 5.40
CA GLU A 151 -6.53 -18.77 5.51
C GLU A 151 -7.29 -17.64 6.22
N PHE A 152 -6.64 -16.92 7.14
CA PHE A 152 -7.22 -15.77 7.84
C PHE A 152 -7.32 -14.51 6.96
N GLU A 153 -6.53 -14.41 5.89
CA GLU A 153 -6.52 -13.27 4.95
C GLU A 153 -7.61 -13.37 3.86
N LYS A 154 -8.20 -14.56 3.69
CA LYS A 154 -9.03 -14.90 2.51
C LYS A 154 -10.44 -14.30 2.50
N LYS A 155 -10.97 -13.74 3.58
CA LYS A 155 -12.43 -13.56 3.67
C LYS A 155 -12.98 -12.14 3.59
N GLU A 156 -12.28 -11.10 3.96
CA GLU A 156 -12.81 -9.73 3.88
C GLU A 156 -11.71 -8.73 3.53
N ILE A 157 -11.73 -8.27 2.28
CA ILE A 157 -10.79 -7.26 1.79
C ILE A 157 -11.37 -5.89 2.12
N PHE A 158 -10.67 -5.12 2.97
CA PHE A 158 -11.02 -3.73 3.24
C PHE A 158 -10.78 -2.89 1.97
N GLU A 159 -11.81 -2.17 1.50
CA GLU A 159 -11.75 -1.48 0.20
C GLU A 159 -10.59 -0.48 0.08
N GLY A 160 -10.22 0.18 1.17
CA GLY A 160 -9.12 1.15 1.20
C GLY A 160 -7.72 0.54 1.02
N CYS A 161 -7.58 -0.78 1.19
CA CYS A 161 -6.31 -1.52 1.07
C CYS A 161 -6.39 -2.65 0.05
N MET A 162 -7.35 -2.57 -0.88
CA MET A 162 -7.58 -3.64 -1.85
C MET A 162 -6.41 -3.77 -2.83
N PRO A 163 -5.83 -4.98 -2.99
CA PRO A 163 -4.81 -5.23 -4.00
C PRO A 163 -5.29 -4.90 -5.40
N ILE A 164 -4.41 -4.28 -6.18
CA ILE A 164 -4.72 -3.75 -7.51
C ILE A 164 -5.21 -4.83 -8.49
N GLU A 165 -4.67 -6.04 -8.42
CA GLU A 165 -5.06 -7.20 -9.22
C GLU A 165 -6.48 -7.69 -8.88
N ILE A 166 -6.92 -7.56 -7.63
CA ILE A 166 -8.29 -7.88 -7.22
C ILE A 166 -9.24 -6.80 -7.74
N MET A 167 -8.83 -5.54 -7.63
CA MET A 167 -9.59 -4.41 -8.17
C MET A 167 -9.75 -4.52 -9.70
N ALA A 168 -8.70 -4.93 -10.40
CA ALA A 168 -8.70 -5.16 -11.86
C ALA A 168 -9.69 -6.26 -12.29
N LYS A 169 -9.81 -7.33 -11.49
CA LYS A 169 -10.74 -8.45 -11.74
C LYS A 169 -12.21 -8.07 -11.58
N ARG A 170 -12.55 -6.97 -10.90
CA ARG A 170 -13.92 -6.46 -10.79
C ARG A 170 -14.46 -5.89 -12.11
N GLY A 171 -13.57 -5.49 -13.03
CA GLY A 171 -13.95 -5.00 -14.34
C GLY A 171 -12.82 -4.22 -15.00
N LYS A 172 -12.81 -4.24 -16.34
CA LYS A 172 -11.75 -3.63 -17.15
C LYS A 172 -11.55 -2.14 -16.87
N ASP A 173 -12.62 -1.42 -16.61
CA ASP A 173 -12.56 0.03 -16.37
C ASP A 173 -12.41 0.41 -14.89
N THR A 174 -12.47 -0.54 -13.97
CA THR A 174 -12.48 -0.26 -12.52
C THR A 174 -11.29 0.58 -12.09
N LEU A 175 -10.08 0.27 -12.57
CA LEU A 175 -8.87 0.99 -12.20
C LEU A 175 -8.87 2.45 -12.69
N ARG A 176 -9.53 2.74 -13.81
CA ARG A 176 -9.64 4.10 -14.39
C ARG A 176 -10.56 5.02 -13.60
N PHE A 177 -11.43 4.48 -12.77
CA PHE A 177 -12.27 5.21 -11.82
C PHE A 177 -11.69 5.22 -10.40
N GLY A 178 -10.60 4.49 -10.19
CA GLY A 178 -9.87 4.35 -8.93
C GLY A 178 -8.43 4.89 -9.02
N PRO A 179 -7.42 4.04 -8.75
CA PRO A 179 -6.02 4.45 -8.64
C PRO A 179 -5.41 4.99 -9.93
N LEU A 180 -5.93 4.60 -11.09
CA LEU A 180 -5.43 5.05 -12.40
C LEU A 180 -6.30 6.16 -13.04
N LYS A 181 -7.02 6.92 -12.22
CA LYS A 181 -7.95 7.95 -12.70
C LYS A 181 -7.21 9.09 -13.42
N PRO A 182 -7.49 9.32 -14.73
CA PRO A 182 -6.77 10.31 -15.54
C PRO A 182 -7.32 11.74 -15.45
N VAL A 183 -8.37 11.97 -14.64
CA VAL A 183 -9.04 13.28 -14.54
C VAL A 183 -8.09 14.32 -13.96
N GLY A 184 -8.03 15.48 -14.56
CA GLY A 184 -7.15 16.59 -14.16
C GLY A 184 -5.73 16.51 -14.71
N PHE A 185 -5.50 15.62 -15.70
CA PHE A 185 -4.20 15.49 -16.36
C PHE A 185 -4.33 15.54 -17.88
N THR A 186 -3.28 16.01 -18.52
CA THR A 186 -3.13 16.02 -19.97
C THR A 186 -1.87 15.26 -20.37
N ASP A 187 -1.98 14.35 -21.31
CA ASP A 187 -0.83 13.62 -21.86
C ASP A 187 -0.05 14.55 -22.78
N LYS A 188 1.23 14.80 -22.45
CA LYS A 188 2.10 15.70 -23.22
C LYS A 188 2.36 15.23 -24.67
N ARG A 189 2.14 13.93 -24.96
CA ARG A 189 2.29 13.36 -26.30
C ARG A 189 1.15 13.77 -27.23
N THR A 190 -0.05 13.90 -26.69
CA THR A 190 -1.28 14.11 -27.46
C THR A 190 -1.96 15.45 -27.22
N GLY A 191 -1.67 16.12 -26.12
CA GLY A 191 -2.36 17.33 -25.66
C GLY A 191 -3.79 17.08 -25.16
N TYR A 192 -4.17 15.82 -24.92
CA TYR A 192 -5.49 15.43 -24.44
C TYR A 192 -5.39 14.62 -23.15
N ARG A 193 -6.56 14.43 -22.51
CA ARG A 193 -6.65 13.58 -21.33
C ARG A 193 -6.21 12.15 -21.67
N PRO A 194 -5.29 11.53 -20.91
CA PRO A 194 -4.89 10.15 -21.13
C PRO A 194 -6.05 9.18 -20.85
N TYR A 195 -5.97 7.97 -21.38
CA TYR A 195 -6.97 6.94 -21.12
C TYR A 195 -6.90 6.45 -19.68
N ALA A 196 -5.69 6.30 -19.13
CA ALA A 196 -5.40 6.01 -17.73
C ALA A 196 -4.08 6.69 -17.32
N LEU A 197 -3.80 6.79 -16.03
CA LEU A 197 -2.58 7.43 -15.55
C LEU A 197 -2.10 6.76 -14.27
N VAL A 198 -0.82 6.37 -14.23
CA VAL A 198 -0.13 5.97 -13.00
C VAL A 198 0.57 7.19 -12.40
N GLN A 199 0.41 7.38 -11.10
CA GLN A 199 1.16 8.38 -10.34
C GLN A 199 2.26 7.71 -9.53
N LEU A 200 3.46 8.26 -9.58
CA LEU A 200 4.59 7.85 -8.78
C LEU A 200 4.96 8.97 -7.81
N ARG A 201 5.25 8.60 -6.57
CA ARG A 201 5.77 9.52 -5.56
C ARG A 201 7.19 9.09 -5.20
N GLN A 202 8.10 10.06 -5.10
CA GLN A 202 9.47 9.81 -4.66
C GLN A 202 9.47 9.17 -3.27
N ASP A 203 10.23 8.08 -3.11
CA ASP A 203 10.26 7.27 -1.88
C ASP A 203 11.53 7.50 -1.05
N ASN A 204 12.61 7.98 -1.67
CA ASN A 204 13.88 8.26 -0.99
C ASN A 204 14.43 9.66 -1.30
N THR A 205 15.38 10.10 -0.50
CA THR A 205 16.01 11.43 -0.62
C THR A 205 16.88 11.59 -1.87
N GLU A 206 17.42 10.49 -2.40
CA GLU A 206 18.25 10.45 -3.60
C GLU A 206 17.43 10.65 -4.89
N GLY A 207 16.11 10.49 -4.82
CA GLY A 207 15.21 10.66 -5.96
C GLY A 207 15.36 9.59 -7.04
N ASN A 208 15.81 8.39 -6.67
CA ASN A 208 15.99 7.26 -7.57
C ASN A 208 15.01 6.11 -7.34
N LEU A 209 14.20 6.15 -6.27
CA LEU A 209 13.15 5.20 -5.98
C LEU A 209 11.79 5.89 -5.92
N PHE A 210 10.80 5.26 -6.52
CA PHE A 210 9.43 5.78 -6.61
C PHE A 210 8.42 4.73 -6.19
N ASN A 211 7.45 5.15 -5.40
CA ASN A 211 6.35 4.32 -4.96
C ASN A 211 5.11 4.59 -5.85
N MET A 212 4.41 3.55 -6.27
CA MET A 212 3.20 3.67 -7.07
C MET A 212 2.02 4.07 -6.19
N VAL A 213 1.48 5.26 -6.41
CA VAL A 213 0.38 5.82 -5.60
C VAL A 213 -0.91 5.06 -5.83
N GLY A 214 -1.52 4.62 -4.72
CA GLY A 214 -2.78 3.87 -4.77
C GLY A 214 -2.64 2.41 -5.23
N PHE A 215 -1.40 1.91 -5.34
CA PHE A 215 -1.12 0.52 -5.61
C PHE A 215 -0.73 -0.20 -4.33
N GLN A 216 -1.45 -1.28 -4.06
CA GLN A 216 -1.04 -2.34 -3.17
C GLN A 216 -1.21 -3.63 -3.94
N THR A 217 -0.30 -4.57 -3.79
CA THR A 217 -0.31 -5.80 -4.58
C THR A 217 0.20 -7.00 -3.81
N ASN A 218 -0.37 -8.17 -4.12
CA ASN A 218 0.10 -9.48 -3.69
C ASN A 218 0.70 -10.27 -4.87
N LEU A 219 1.11 -9.58 -5.93
CA LEU A 219 1.80 -10.23 -7.05
C LEU A 219 3.12 -10.86 -6.58
N LYS A 220 3.48 -11.98 -7.18
CA LYS A 220 4.83 -12.55 -7.03
C LYS A 220 5.83 -11.72 -7.82
N PHE A 221 6.97 -11.46 -7.22
CA PHE A 221 8.12 -10.81 -7.86
C PHE A 221 9.01 -11.85 -8.53
#